data_9daf1df080dfe5e00d88810a6cae4348
#
_entry.id   9daf1df080dfe5e00d88810a6cae4348
#
_cell.length_a   1.000
_cell.length_b   1.000
_cell.length_c   1.000
_cell.angle_alpha   90.00
_cell.angle_beta   90.00
_cell.angle_gamma   90.00
#
_symmetry.space_group_name_H-M   'P 1'
#
loop_
_entity.id
_entity.type
_entity.pdbx_description
1 polymer ?
#
loop_
_entity_poly.entity_id
_entity_poly.type
_entity_poly.pdbx_seq_one_letter_code
_entity_poly.pdbx_strand_id
1 'polypeptide(L)'
;LPFLPFQSSRTEIGARGDGIAEHEGRRYFVPFTLPGETVEAEPRDKRGEGIAADLVEVLAPSRHREPPPCVHFKICGGCALQHWRRDAYTAWKVELIGHALAQRGVDAPRFEAPLVGAPGERRRADFVLRRQGRRVLAGFHERMSPRIVDVGVCVVVRPVLGALLEPLRVALASILPDAGAADAVVNETDSGLDVLLRPHKRLDLSLERRQALVALAERADLARLSWGDRASAEPVVVRRPPLLVFGEARIEPPPGAFLQAT
;
A
#
# COMPACT_ATOMS: atom_id res chain seq x y z
N LEU A 1 24.62 25.22 -1.53
CA LEU A 1 25.15 24.76 -2.81
C LEU A 1 24.15 23.77 -3.40
N PRO A 2 23.79 23.87 -4.70
CA PRO A 2 23.00 22.84 -5.34
C PRO A 2 23.79 21.52 -5.27
N PHE A 3 23.12 20.46 -4.81
CA PHE A 3 23.72 19.14 -4.84
C PHE A 3 23.84 18.70 -6.30
N LEU A 4 25.03 18.28 -6.70
CA LEU A 4 25.26 17.73 -8.04
C LEU A 4 24.92 16.22 -8.04
N PRO A 5 24.46 15.66 -9.17
CA PRO A 5 24.32 14.22 -9.33
C PRO A 5 25.65 13.50 -9.01
N PHE A 6 25.55 12.34 -8.39
CA PHE A 6 26.71 11.53 -8.01
C PHE A 6 26.52 10.08 -8.46
N GLN A 7 27.64 9.39 -8.63
CA GLN A 7 27.65 7.96 -8.90
C GLN A 7 28.11 7.20 -7.65
N SER A 8 27.42 6.11 -7.33
CA SER A 8 27.83 5.19 -6.28
C SER A 8 27.89 3.77 -6.84
N SER A 9 29.01 3.10 -6.60
CA SER A 9 29.25 1.73 -7.06
C SER A 9 28.86 0.66 -6.04
N ARG A 10 28.25 1.04 -4.92
CA ARG A 10 27.88 0.09 -3.87
C ARG A 10 26.59 0.56 -3.21
N THR A 11 25.50 -0.13 -3.52
CA THR A 11 24.24 0.09 -2.84
C THR A 11 23.94 -1.09 -1.93
N GLU A 12 23.37 -0.78 -0.76
CA GLU A 12 22.78 -1.75 0.17
C GLU A 12 21.29 -1.46 0.27
N ILE A 13 20.53 -2.35 0.89
CA ILE A 13 19.09 -2.12 1.14
C ILE A 13 18.86 -1.88 2.62
N GLY A 14 18.27 -0.74 2.94
CA GLY A 14 17.81 -0.42 4.29
C GLY A 14 16.53 -1.19 4.64
N ALA A 15 16.25 -1.33 5.93
CA ALA A 15 15.10 -2.07 6.45
C ALA A 15 13.74 -1.56 5.93
N ARG A 16 13.67 -0.34 5.42
CA ARG A 16 12.45 0.26 4.82
C ARG A 16 12.36 0.05 3.30
N GLY A 17 13.33 -0.66 2.70
CA GLY A 17 13.37 -0.93 1.26
C GLY A 17 13.93 0.20 0.40
N ASP A 18 14.53 1.23 0.99
CA ASP A 18 15.32 2.21 0.25
C ASP A 18 16.73 1.68 0.08
N GLY A 19 17.33 1.87 -1.09
CA GLY A 19 18.75 1.64 -1.25
C GLY A 19 19.56 2.65 -0.42
N ILE A 20 20.68 2.20 0.08
CA ILE A 20 21.66 3.02 0.81
C ILE A 20 22.91 3.07 -0.05
N ALA A 21 23.28 4.25 -0.50
CA ALA A 21 24.50 4.53 -1.24
C ALA A 21 25.44 5.38 -0.38
N GLU A 22 26.75 5.22 -0.55
CA GLU A 22 27.74 6.08 0.07
C GLU A 22 28.53 6.82 -1.01
N HIS A 23 28.65 8.11 -0.81
CA HIS A 23 29.46 8.98 -1.67
C HIS A 23 30.12 10.07 -0.84
N GLU A 24 31.45 10.25 -0.96
CA GLU A 24 32.24 11.23 -0.20
C GLU A 24 32.00 11.17 1.32
N GLY A 25 31.89 9.96 1.89
CA GLY A 25 31.66 9.75 3.32
C GLY A 25 30.27 10.14 3.80
N ARG A 26 29.33 10.41 2.90
CA ARG A 26 27.94 10.72 3.21
C ARG A 26 27.03 9.58 2.77
N ARG A 27 25.97 9.34 3.56
CA ARG A 27 24.95 8.32 3.28
C ARG A 27 23.79 8.93 2.52
N TYR A 28 23.38 8.27 1.44
CA TYR A 28 22.25 8.66 0.60
C TYR A 28 21.18 7.55 0.59
N PHE A 29 19.91 7.93 0.74
CA PHE A 29 18.79 7.03 0.61
C PHE A 29 18.20 7.15 -0.79
N VAL A 30 18.45 6.15 -1.63
CA VAL A 30 18.07 6.13 -3.05
C VAL A 30 17.00 5.06 -3.26
N PRO A 31 15.72 5.44 -3.36
CA PRO A 31 14.65 4.47 -3.62
C PRO A 31 14.85 3.73 -4.93
N PHE A 32 14.28 2.52 -5.02
CA PHE A 32 14.25 1.70 -6.24
C PHE A 32 15.63 1.21 -6.73
N THR A 33 16.62 1.22 -5.88
CA THR A 33 17.92 0.57 -6.12
C THR A 33 17.99 -0.76 -5.37
N LEU A 34 18.85 -1.66 -5.84
CA LEU A 34 19.06 -2.99 -5.28
C LEU A 34 20.52 -3.18 -4.82
N PRO A 35 20.78 -4.15 -3.93
CA PRO A 35 22.13 -4.43 -3.47
C PRO A 35 23.09 -4.71 -4.61
N GLY A 36 24.28 -4.08 -4.56
CA GLY A 36 25.35 -4.27 -5.50
C GLY A 36 25.21 -3.50 -6.83
N GLU A 37 24.19 -2.65 -6.97
CA GLU A 37 24.05 -1.82 -8.17
C GLU A 37 24.99 -0.62 -8.17
N THR A 38 25.40 -0.23 -9.35
CA THR A 38 26.00 1.09 -9.59
C THR A 38 24.92 2.02 -10.13
N VAL A 39 24.74 3.15 -9.48
CA VAL A 39 23.66 4.08 -9.80
C VAL A 39 24.16 5.51 -9.91
N GLU A 40 23.47 6.29 -10.71
CA GLU A 40 23.51 7.75 -10.68
C GLU A 40 22.28 8.25 -9.91
N ALA A 41 22.53 9.17 -8.96
CA ALA A 41 21.48 9.70 -8.11
C ALA A 41 21.62 11.21 -7.92
N GLU A 42 20.49 11.89 -7.82
CA GLU A 42 20.39 13.34 -7.57
C GLU A 42 19.98 13.58 -6.12
N PRO A 43 20.86 14.21 -5.31
CA PRO A 43 20.55 14.54 -3.93
C PRO A 43 19.35 15.50 -3.80
N ARG A 44 18.56 15.29 -2.74
CA ARG A 44 17.42 16.11 -2.35
C ARG A 44 17.62 16.67 -0.95
N ASP A 45 16.68 16.45 -0.08
CA ASP A 45 16.64 17.00 1.26
C ASP A 45 17.36 16.12 2.28
N LYS A 46 17.77 16.73 3.39
CA LYS A 46 18.32 16.01 4.54
C LYS A 46 17.24 15.06 5.11
N ARG A 47 17.63 13.81 5.37
CA ARG A 47 16.77 12.78 5.93
C ARG A 47 17.48 12.07 7.10
N GLY A 48 17.18 12.47 8.32
CA GLY A 48 17.86 11.95 9.50
C GLY A 48 19.37 12.22 9.44
N GLU A 49 20.19 11.18 9.56
CA GLU A 49 21.66 11.25 9.45
C GLU A 49 22.19 11.14 8.01
N GLY A 50 21.31 11.10 7.02
CA GLY A 50 21.66 11.01 5.61
C GLY A 50 20.92 12.01 4.74
N ILE A 51 20.98 11.80 3.44
CA ILE A 51 20.39 12.65 2.42
C ILE A 51 19.44 11.78 1.57
N ALA A 52 18.22 12.23 1.35
CA ALA A 52 17.33 11.63 0.37
C ALA A 52 17.88 11.94 -1.04
N ALA A 53 17.82 10.98 -1.95
CA ALA A 53 18.21 11.20 -3.32
C ALA A 53 17.24 10.48 -4.28
N ASP A 54 17.04 11.07 -5.44
CA ASP A 54 16.27 10.45 -6.51
C ASP A 54 17.19 9.62 -7.39
N LEU A 55 16.75 8.42 -7.75
CA LEU A 55 17.44 7.58 -8.72
C LEU A 55 17.30 8.20 -10.11
N VAL A 56 18.42 8.58 -10.71
CA VAL A 56 18.49 9.06 -12.11
C VAL A 56 18.60 7.87 -13.04
N GLU A 57 19.62 7.02 -12.85
CA GLU A 57 19.90 5.87 -13.70
C GLU A 57 20.55 4.72 -12.94
N VAL A 58 20.29 3.49 -13.38
CA VAL A 58 21.01 2.29 -12.95
C VAL A 58 22.07 1.98 -14.00
N LEU A 59 23.33 2.30 -13.70
CA LEU A 59 24.45 2.14 -14.62
C LEU A 59 24.91 0.68 -14.73
N ALA A 60 24.90 -0.05 -13.62
CA ALA A 60 25.17 -1.48 -13.58
C ALA A 60 24.09 -2.18 -12.73
N PRO A 61 23.15 -2.90 -13.35
CA PRO A 61 22.05 -3.53 -12.64
C PRO A 61 22.49 -4.78 -11.87
N SER A 62 21.82 -5.04 -10.76
CA SER A 62 21.91 -6.30 -10.04
C SER A 62 21.39 -7.46 -10.88
N ARG A 63 22.04 -8.63 -10.79
CA ARG A 63 21.54 -9.88 -11.39
C ARG A 63 20.13 -10.29 -10.88
N HIS A 64 19.68 -9.69 -9.79
CA HIS A 64 18.39 -9.92 -9.16
C HIS A 64 17.35 -8.86 -9.51
N ARG A 65 17.67 -7.92 -10.40
CA ARG A 65 16.73 -6.95 -10.91
C ARG A 65 15.86 -7.56 -12.00
N GLU A 66 14.56 -7.30 -11.92
CA GLU A 66 13.60 -7.68 -12.94
C GLU A 66 12.63 -6.53 -13.24
N PRO A 67 11.97 -6.51 -14.39
CA PRO A 67 10.94 -5.52 -14.68
C PRO A 67 9.79 -5.65 -13.68
N PRO A 68 9.35 -4.54 -13.05
CA PRO A 68 8.21 -4.57 -12.13
C PRO A 68 6.92 -4.87 -12.89
N PRO A 69 6.05 -5.76 -12.38
CA PRO A 69 4.81 -6.13 -13.07
C PRO A 69 3.72 -5.04 -13.02
N CYS A 70 3.85 -4.04 -12.17
CA CYS A 70 2.85 -2.99 -11.96
C CYS A 70 3.19 -1.73 -12.75
N VAL A 71 2.26 -1.26 -13.58
CA VAL A 71 2.40 -0.01 -14.35
C VAL A 71 2.50 1.25 -13.49
N HIS A 72 2.04 1.20 -12.24
CA HIS A 72 2.12 2.30 -11.29
C HIS A 72 3.38 2.24 -10.40
N PHE A 73 4.28 1.28 -10.64
CA PHE A 73 5.52 1.17 -9.86
C PHE A 73 6.37 2.45 -10.01
N LYS A 74 7.06 2.84 -8.95
CA LYS A 74 7.79 4.11 -8.75
C LYS A 74 6.90 5.33 -8.45
N ILE A 75 5.65 5.36 -8.90
CA ILE A 75 4.71 6.48 -8.63
C ILE A 75 3.86 6.17 -7.41
N CYS A 76 3.19 5.02 -7.40
CA CYS A 76 2.36 4.57 -6.29
C CYS A 76 3.20 4.25 -5.06
N GLY A 77 2.81 4.80 -3.88
CA GLY A 77 3.49 4.55 -2.61
C GLY A 77 3.25 3.18 -1.99
N GLY A 78 2.38 2.36 -2.59
CA GLY A 78 2.00 1.06 -2.03
C GLY A 78 3.07 -0.03 -2.14
N CYS A 79 4.06 0.11 -3.05
CA CYS A 79 5.08 -0.90 -3.32
C CYS A 79 6.47 -0.28 -3.52
N ALA A 80 7.49 -0.86 -2.90
CA ALA A 80 8.86 -0.36 -2.98
C ALA A 80 9.83 -1.27 -3.76
N LEU A 81 9.59 -2.59 -3.80
CA LEU A 81 10.58 -3.58 -4.23
C LEU A 81 10.07 -4.58 -5.27
N GLN A 82 9.08 -4.21 -6.10
CA GLN A 82 8.56 -5.09 -7.16
C GLN A 82 9.57 -5.39 -8.28
N HIS A 83 10.65 -4.63 -8.36
CA HIS A 83 11.74 -4.81 -9.32
C HIS A 83 12.83 -5.76 -8.81
N TRP A 84 12.63 -6.38 -7.66
CA TRP A 84 13.56 -7.33 -7.05
C TRP A 84 13.05 -8.76 -7.20
N ARG A 85 13.86 -9.63 -7.75
CA ARG A 85 13.54 -11.05 -7.91
C ARG A 85 13.12 -11.66 -6.57
N ARG A 86 12.02 -12.40 -6.60
CA ARG A 86 11.30 -12.84 -5.41
C ARG A 86 12.16 -13.68 -4.44
N ASP A 87 13.01 -14.57 -4.95
CA ASP A 87 13.90 -15.38 -4.12
C ASP A 87 14.89 -14.54 -3.34
N ALA A 88 15.54 -13.56 -3.99
CA ALA A 88 16.47 -12.64 -3.35
C ALA A 88 15.77 -11.70 -2.34
N TYR A 89 14.58 -11.20 -2.69
CA TYR A 89 13.75 -10.42 -1.77
C TYR A 89 13.37 -11.23 -0.53
N THR A 90 13.00 -12.49 -0.69
CA THR A 90 12.62 -13.38 0.42
C THR A 90 13.81 -13.67 1.33
N ALA A 91 14.98 -13.96 0.76
CA ALA A 91 16.22 -14.15 1.51
C ALA A 91 16.56 -12.92 2.36
N TRP A 92 16.51 -11.73 1.77
CA TRP A 92 16.72 -10.47 2.48
C TRP A 92 15.73 -10.27 3.65
N LYS A 93 14.46 -10.66 3.50
CA LYS A 93 13.48 -10.58 4.59
C LYS A 93 13.86 -11.46 5.77
N VAL A 94 14.39 -12.64 5.54
CA VAL A 94 14.90 -13.54 6.58
C VAL A 94 16.14 -12.94 7.25
N GLU A 95 17.09 -12.41 6.46
CA GLU A 95 18.29 -11.74 6.97
C GLU A 95 17.95 -10.55 7.89
N LEU A 96 16.93 -9.76 7.56
CA LEU A 96 16.48 -8.65 8.42
C LEU A 96 16.08 -9.14 9.82
N ILE A 97 15.41 -10.28 9.91
CA ILE A 97 15.02 -10.86 11.21
C ILE A 97 16.28 -11.31 11.97
N GLY A 98 17.18 -12.00 11.29
CA GLY A 98 18.46 -12.43 11.87
C GLY A 98 19.28 -11.25 12.42
N HIS A 99 19.41 -10.18 11.65
CA HIS A 99 20.11 -8.96 12.09
C HIS A 99 19.41 -8.31 13.29
N ALA A 100 18.08 -8.24 13.30
CA ALA A 100 17.34 -7.65 14.41
C ALA A 100 17.50 -8.44 15.70
N LEU A 101 17.56 -9.76 15.65
CA LEU A 101 17.83 -10.64 16.78
C LEU A 101 19.27 -10.47 17.28
N ALA A 102 20.24 -10.50 16.37
CA ALA A 102 21.65 -10.33 16.71
C ALA A 102 21.93 -8.97 17.40
N GLN A 103 21.30 -7.88 16.97
CA GLN A 103 21.39 -6.56 17.61
C GLN A 103 20.87 -6.55 19.05
N ARG A 104 20.10 -7.55 19.45
CA ARG A 104 19.58 -7.73 20.81
C ARG A 104 20.31 -8.82 21.60
N GLY A 105 21.42 -9.33 21.07
CA GLY A 105 22.19 -10.40 21.67
C GLY A 105 21.46 -11.76 21.68
N VAL A 106 20.48 -11.93 20.82
CA VAL A 106 19.76 -13.20 20.65
C VAL A 106 20.41 -13.97 19.52
N ASP A 107 20.96 -15.15 19.82
CA ASP A 107 21.46 -16.04 18.77
C ASP A 107 20.32 -16.42 17.84
N ALA A 108 20.54 -16.21 16.53
CA ALA A 108 19.51 -16.47 15.54
C ALA A 108 19.20 -17.98 15.53
N PRO A 109 17.95 -18.39 15.80
CA PRO A 109 17.55 -19.78 15.67
C PRO A 109 17.63 -20.20 14.21
N ARG A 110 17.57 -21.49 13.95
CA ARG A 110 17.37 -21.98 12.58
C ARG A 110 16.02 -21.49 12.08
N PHE A 111 16.03 -20.66 11.03
CA PHE A 111 14.79 -20.25 10.38
C PHE A 111 14.22 -21.39 9.53
N GLU A 112 12.93 -21.62 9.64
CA GLU A 112 12.20 -22.41 8.67
C GLU A 112 12.01 -21.63 7.37
N ALA A 113 11.63 -22.34 6.29
CA ALA A 113 11.33 -21.70 5.02
C ALA A 113 10.18 -20.69 5.20
N PRO A 114 10.34 -19.43 4.76
CA PRO A 114 9.30 -18.44 4.92
C PRO A 114 8.07 -18.77 4.07
N LEU A 115 6.89 -18.57 4.63
CA LEU A 115 5.65 -18.59 3.86
C LEU A 115 5.55 -17.30 3.04
N VAL A 116 5.44 -17.43 1.74
CA VAL A 116 5.42 -16.30 0.80
C VAL A 116 4.13 -16.34 -0.01
N GLY A 117 3.23 -15.37 0.25
CA GLY A 117 1.99 -15.19 -0.51
C GLY A 117 2.23 -14.85 -1.99
N ALA A 118 1.35 -15.22 -2.90
CA ALA A 118 1.43 -14.89 -4.31
C ALA A 118 1.03 -13.42 -4.61
N PRO A 119 1.43 -12.85 -5.74
CA PRO A 119 0.82 -11.60 -6.22
C PRO A 119 -0.71 -11.78 -6.32
N GLY A 120 -1.45 -10.70 -6.02
CA GLY A 120 -2.91 -10.75 -6.07
C GLY A 120 -3.59 -11.49 -4.89
N GLU A 121 -2.87 -11.77 -3.81
CA GLU A 121 -3.45 -12.42 -2.62
C GLU A 121 -3.77 -11.45 -1.48
N ARG A 122 -3.41 -10.18 -1.61
CA ARG A 122 -3.67 -9.19 -0.55
C ARG A 122 -5.17 -8.94 -0.39
N ARG A 123 -5.73 -9.41 0.72
CA ARG A 123 -7.17 -9.37 1.03
C ARG A 123 -7.61 -8.13 1.82
N ARG A 124 -6.71 -7.19 2.05
CA ARG A 124 -6.99 -5.91 2.71
C ARG A 124 -6.34 -4.76 1.95
N ALA A 125 -7.10 -3.67 1.76
CA ALA A 125 -6.58 -2.42 1.22
C ALA A 125 -7.24 -1.22 1.89
N ASP A 126 -6.46 -0.14 2.07
CA ASP A 126 -6.94 1.17 2.49
C ASP A 126 -6.80 2.08 1.25
N PHE A 127 -7.87 2.20 0.45
CA PHE A 127 -7.90 3.08 -0.72
C PHE A 127 -8.21 4.51 -0.31
N VAL A 128 -7.62 5.46 -1.02
CA VAL A 128 -7.93 6.89 -0.88
C VAL A 128 -8.75 7.32 -2.09
N LEU A 129 -9.83 8.05 -1.83
CA LEU A 129 -10.73 8.59 -2.85
C LEU A 129 -10.82 10.11 -2.73
N ARG A 130 -10.78 10.81 -3.86
CA ARG A 130 -10.94 12.27 -3.90
C ARG A 130 -11.78 12.68 -5.09
N ARG A 131 -12.82 13.46 -4.85
CA ARG A 131 -13.60 14.06 -5.91
C ARG A 131 -12.89 15.27 -6.50
N GLN A 132 -12.89 15.38 -7.82
CA GLN A 132 -12.39 16.50 -8.61
C GLN A 132 -13.42 16.82 -9.70
N GLY A 133 -14.30 17.77 -9.43
CA GLY A 133 -15.43 18.06 -10.31
C GLY A 133 -16.36 16.85 -10.48
N ARG A 134 -16.42 16.30 -11.69
CA ARG A 134 -17.26 15.11 -11.99
C ARG A 134 -16.55 13.78 -11.77
N ARG A 135 -15.23 13.77 -11.61
CA ARG A 135 -14.42 12.55 -11.44
C ARG A 135 -14.13 12.30 -9.97
N VAL A 136 -13.96 11.02 -9.64
CA VAL A 136 -13.38 10.60 -8.36
C VAL A 136 -12.11 9.82 -8.67
N LEU A 137 -10.97 10.31 -8.20
CA LEU A 137 -9.73 9.56 -8.19
C LEU A 137 -9.82 8.51 -7.10
N ALA A 138 -9.40 7.28 -7.37
CA ALA A 138 -9.44 6.18 -6.40
C ALA A 138 -8.17 5.34 -6.51
N GLY A 139 -7.47 5.14 -5.41
CA GLY A 139 -6.25 4.34 -5.38
C GLY A 139 -5.42 4.55 -4.13
N PHE A 140 -4.15 4.85 -4.28
CA PHE A 140 -3.21 5.04 -3.18
C PHE A 140 -2.48 6.38 -3.32
N HIS A 141 -1.92 6.87 -2.23
CA HIS A 141 -1.03 8.03 -2.31
C HIS A 141 0.22 7.72 -3.14
N GLU A 142 0.71 8.73 -3.84
CA GLU A 142 2.06 8.70 -4.39
C GLU A 142 3.07 8.53 -3.25
N ARG A 143 4.23 8.03 -3.58
CA ARG A 143 5.31 7.91 -2.61
C ARG A 143 5.72 9.30 -2.08
N MET A 144 5.73 9.45 -0.74
CA MET A 144 6.10 10.69 -0.05
C MET A 144 5.31 11.95 -0.49
N SER A 145 4.09 11.76 -0.98
CA SER A 145 3.24 12.84 -1.49
C SER A 145 1.78 12.66 -1.08
N PRO A 146 1.02 13.74 -0.86
CA PRO A 146 -0.43 13.67 -0.63
C PRO A 146 -1.23 13.46 -1.93
N ARG A 147 -0.59 13.45 -3.10
CA ARG A 147 -1.27 13.20 -4.37
C ARG A 147 -1.75 11.75 -4.45
N ILE A 148 -2.84 11.53 -5.17
CA ILE A 148 -3.45 10.22 -5.34
C ILE A 148 -3.10 9.70 -6.73
N VAL A 149 -2.58 8.49 -6.79
CA VAL A 149 -2.48 7.71 -8.02
C VAL A 149 -3.84 7.09 -8.29
N ASP A 150 -4.46 7.47 -9.39
CA ASP A 150 -5.72 6.86 -9.85
C ASP A 150 -5.44 5.47 -10.40
N VAL A 151 -5.78 4.44 -9.61
CA VAL A 151 -5.39 3.06 -9.89
C VAL A 151 -6.48 2.39 -10.73
N GLY A 152 -6.14 1.99 -11.95
CA GLY A 152 -7.00 1.14 -12.78
C GLY A 152 -6.84 -0.34 -12.43
N VAL A 153 -5.59 -0.79 -12.28
CA VAL A 153 -5.26 -2.18 -11.96
C VAL A 153 -4.18 -2.22 -10.88
N CYS A 154 -4.38 -3.07 -9.88
CA CYS A 154 -3.38 -3.35 -8.85
C CYS A 154 -3.05 -4.84 -8.84
N VAL A 155 -1.80 -5.19 -9.11
CA VAL A 155 -1.33 -6.59 -9.16
C VAL A 155 -1.12 -7.23 -7.80
N VAL A 156 -1.28 -6.46 -6.72
CA VAL A 156 -1.00 -6.91 -5.34
C VAL A 156 -2.26 -7.29 -4.60
N VAL A 157 -3.33 -6.51 -4.74
CA VAL A 157 -4.61 -6.81 -4.07
C VAL A 157 -5.36 -7.92 -4.81
N ARG A 158 -6.19 -8.64 -4.10
CA ARG A 158 -7.09 -9.62 -4.72
C ARG A 158 -7.98 -8.95 -5.76
N PRO A 159 -8.29 -9.63 -6.88
CA PRO A 159 -9.06 -9.05 -7.97
C PRO A 159 -10.38 -8.39 -7.54
N VAL A 160 -11.07 -8.98 -6.56
CA VAL A 160 -12.33 -8.46 -6.03
C VAL A 160 -12.17 -7.09 -5.36
N LEU A 161 -11.03 -6.81 -4.70
CA LEU A 161 -10.75 -5.49 -4.14
C LEU A 161 -10.46 -4.46 -5.24
N GLY A 162 -9.74 -4.86 -6.27
CA GLY A 162 -9.48 -4.02 -7.44
C GLY A 162 -10.76 -3.66 -8.20
N ALA A 163 -11.64 -4.63 -8.40
CA ALA A 163 -12.92 -4.45 -9.06
C ALA A 163 -13.87 -3.48 -8.32
N LEU A 164 -13.69 -3.32 -7.00
CA LEU A 164 -14.48 -2.38 -6.19
C LEU A 164 -14.19 -0.90 -6.51
N LEU A 165 -13.00 -0.57 -7.06
CA LEU A 165 -12.61 0.82 -7.30
C LEU A 165 -13.60 1.58 -8.19
N GLU A 166 -14.10 0.96 -9.26
CA GLU A 166 -15.04 1.62 -10.16
C GLU A 166 -16.44 1.85 -9.53
N PRO A 167 -17.06 0.87 -8.87
CA PRO A 167 -18.26 1.11 -8.06
C PRO A 167 -18.10 2.23 -7.03
N LEU A 168 -16.94 2.31 -6.35
CA LEU A 168 -16.63 3.38 -5.41
C LEU A 168 -16.56 4.76 -6.09
N ARG A 169 -15.91 4.88 -7.27
CA ARG A 169 -15.87 6.13 -8.04
C ARG A 169 -17.28 6.62 -8.36
N VAL A 170 -18.12 5.76 -8.88
CA VAL A 170 -19.49 6.09 -9.26
C VAL A 170 -20.30 6.57 -8.05
N ALA A 171 -20.28 5.83 -6.95
CA ALA A 171 -21.05 6.17 -5.77
C ALA A 171 -20.56 7.47 -5.12
N LEU A 172 -19.25 7.62 -4.94
CA LEU A 172 -18.67 8.76 -4.24
C LEU A 172 -18.69 10.07 -5.07
N ALA A 173 -18.91 9.99 -6.38
CA ALA A 173 -19.14 11.17 -7.21
C ALA A 173 -20.41 11.94 -6.82
N SER A 174 -21.44 11.25 -6.30
CA SER A 174 -22.67 11.88 -5.81
C SER A 174 -22.63 12.20 -4.31
N ILE A 175 -21.82 11.49 -3.54
CA ILE A 175 -21.77 11.57 -2.08
C ILE A 175 -20.82 12.67 -1.61
N LEU A 176 -19.61 12.70 -2.15
CA LEU A 176 -18.58 13.67 -1.73
C LEU A 176 -18.85 15.05 -2.33
N PRO A 177 -18.65 16.15 -1.56
CA PRO A 177 -18.58 17.49 -2.14
C PRO A 177 -17.40 17.60 -3.08
N ASP A 178 -17.37 18.67 -3.92
CA ASP A 178 -16.18 18.93 -4.74
C ASP A 178 -14.93 19.11 -3.87
N ALA A 179 -13.79 18.60 -4.34
CA ALA A 179 -12.54 18.49 -3.60
C ALA A 179 -12.64 17.66 -2.29
N GLY A 180 -13.79 17.05 -1.99
CA GLY A 180 -13.97 16.14 -0.85
C GLY A 180 -13.18 14.85 -1.03
N ALA A 181 -12.77 14.27 0.11
CA ALA A 181 -12.01 13.02 0.13
C ALA A 181 -12.54 12.07 1.20
N ALA A 182 -12.31 10.78 0.98
CA ALA A 182 -12.61 9.71 1.93
C ALA A 182 -11.59 8.58 1.76
N ASP A 183 -11.39 7.80 2.82
CA ASP A 183 -10.71 6.52 2.73
C ASP A 183 -11.73 5.39 2.66
N ALA A 184 -11.42 4.36 1.90
CA ALA A 184 -12.16 3.10 1.90
C ALA A 184 -11.26 2.01 2.48
N VAL A 185 -11.52 1.63 3.73
CA VAL A 185 -10.89 0.47 4.36
C VAL A 185 -11.67 -0.76 3.93
N VAL A 186 -11.03 -1.61 3.13
CA VAL A 186 -11.66 -2.80 2.53
C VAL A 186 -10.99 -4.04 3.08
N ASN A 187 -11.78 -4.92 3.66
CA ASN A 187 -11.37 -6.27 4.04
C ASN A 187 -12.17 -7.30 3.24
N GLU A 188 -11.51 -8.27 2.64
CA GLU A 188 -12.20 -9.45 2.13
C GLU A 188 -12.33 -10.48 3.25
N THR A 189 -13.56 -10.79 3.58
CA THR A 189 -13.95 -11.81 4.56
C THR A 189 -14.45 -13.06 3.85
N ASP A 190 -14.66 -14.14 4.59
CA ASP A 190 -15.16 -15.40 4.00
C ASP A 190 -16.62 -15.28 3.50
N SER A 191 -17.35 -14.23 3.91
CA SER A 191 -18.72 -13.95 3.47
C SER A 191 -18.84 -12.79 2.47
N GLY A 192 -17.73 -12.18 2.05
CA GLY A 192 -17.69 -11.07 1.09
C GLY A 192 -16.93 -9.85 1.58
N LEU A 193 -17.00 -8.75 0.85
CA LEU A 193 -16.28 -7.53 1.20
C LEU A 193 -16.95 -6.78 2.36
N ASP A 194 -16.13 -6.44 3.35
CA ASP A 194 -16.45 -5.52 4.44
C ASP A 194 -15.76 -4.17 4.16
N VAL A 195 -16.55 -3.12 3.98
CA VAL A 195 -16.09 -1.80 3.58
C VAL A 195 -16.44 -0.77 4.63
N LEU A 196 -15.44 -0.02 5.11
CA LEU A 196 -15.64 1.17 5.91
C LEU A 196 -15.24 2.40 5.10
N LEU A 197 -16.18 3.29 4.83
CA LEU A 197 -15.93 4.60 4.22
C LEU A 197 -15.74 5.64 5.32
N ARG A 198 -14.56 6.29 5.31
CA ARG A 198 -14.17 7.32 6.28
C ARG A 198 -14.00 8.66 5.56
N PRO A 199 -14.97 9.57 5.61
CA PRO A 199 -14.80 10.90 5.03
C PRO A 199 -13.74 11.69 5.81
N HIS A 200 -12.86 12.41 5.10
CA HIS A 200 -11.81 13.23 5.73
C HIS A 200 -12.37 14.46 6.46
N LYS A 201 -13.58 14.89 6.12
CA LYS A 201 -14.34 15.92 6.83
C LYS A 201 -15.70 15.36 7.20
N ARG A 202 -16.23 15.83 8.33
CA ARG A 202 -17.58 15.43 8.75
C ARG A 202 -18.57 15.68 7.61
N LEU A 203 -19.31 14.65 7.28
CA LEU A 203 -20.31 14.66 6.20
C LEU A 203 -21.51 13.83 6.66
N ASP A 204 -22.62 14.52 6.88
CA ASP A 204 -23.84 13.88 7.31
C ASP A 204 -24.48 13.10 6.14
N LEU A 205 -25.01 11.93 6.44
CA LEU A 205 -25.68 11.09 5.46
C LEU A 205 -27.16 11.52 5.30
N SER A 206 -27.43 12.34 4.27
CA SER A 206 -28.79 12.59 3.81
C SER A 206 -29.42 11.30 3.27
N LEU A 207 -30.73 11.32 3.04
CA LEU A 207 -31.46 10.17 2.47
C LEU A 207 -30.85 9.75 1.12
N GLU A 208 -30.57 10.70 0.24
CA GLU A 208 -30.00 10.45 -1.09
C GLU A 208 -28.61 9.80 -0.99
N ARG A 209 -27.77 10.27 -0.05
CA ARG A 209 -26.45 9.67 0.20
C ARG A 209 -26.55 8.25 0.72
N ARG A 210 -27.51 8.00 1.64
CA ARG A 210 -27.77 6.63 2.13
C ARG A 210 -28.23 5.71 1.00
N GLN A 211 -29.11 6.18 0.14
CA GLN A 211 -29.56 5.42 -1.04
C GLN A 211 -28.41 5.11 -1.99
N ALA A 212 -27.50 6.06 -2.23
CA ALA A 212 -26.33 5.83 -3.06
C ALA A 212 -25.37 4.78 -2.44
N LEU A 213 -25.22 4.76 -1.12
CA LEU A 213 -24.45 3.74 -0.41
C LEU A 213 -25.11 2.36 -0.46
N VAL A 214 -26.44 2.29 -0.35
CA VAL A 214 -27.19 1.04 -0.51
C VAL A 214 -26.99 0.49 -1.92
N ALA A 215 -27.17 1.32 -2.93
CA ALA A 215 -26.96 0.94 -4.33
C ALA A 215 -25.50 0.47 -4.61
N LEU A 216 -24.52 1.10 -3.96
CA LEU A 216 -23.11 0.64 -4.01
C LEU A 216 -22.99 -0.77 -3.41
N ALA A 217 -23.55 -1.00 -2.23
CA ALA A 217 -23.44 -2.28 -1.54
C ALA A 217 -24.11 -3.41 -2.34
N GLU A 218 -25.21 -3.14 -3.01
CA GLU A 218 -25.90 -4.09 -3.88
C GLU A 218 -25.09 -4.37 -5.15
N ARG A 219 -24.66 -3.34 -5.86
CA ARG A 219 -23.92 -3.46 -7.11
C ARG A 219 -22.59 -4.19 -6.96
N ALA A 220 -21.87 -3.92 -5.87
CA ALA A 220 -20.56 -4.51 -5.58
C ALA A 220 -20.66 -5.77 -4.70
N ASP A 221 -21.85 -6.28 -4.43
CA ASP A 221 -22.13 -7.45 -3.58
C ASP A 221 -21.40 -7.43 -2.22
N LEU A 222 -21.39 -6.25 -1.57
CA LEU A 222 -20.71 -6.10 -0.28
C LEU A 222 -21.44 -6.92 0.81
N ALA A 223 -20.67 -7.52 1.72
CA ALA A 223 -21.21 -8.13 2.93
C ALA A 223 -21.72 -7.04 3.88
N ARG A 224 -20.89 -6.03 4.15
CA ARG A 224 -21.22 -4.87 4.97
C ARG A 224 -20.62 -3.59 4.39
N LEU A 225 -21.35 -2.50 4.49
CA LEU A 225 -20.87 -1.14 4.22
C LEU A 225 -21.14 -0.27 5.43
N SER A 226 -20.09 0.32 5.98
CA SER A 226 -20.13 1.22 7.14
C SER A 226 -19.61 2.62 6.78
N TRP A 227 -20.05 3.62 7.54
CA TRP A 227 -19.69 5.01 7.37
C TRP A 227 -19.27 5.64 8.70
N GLY A 228 -18.22 6.45 8.69
CA GLY A 228 -17.71 7.13 9.87
C GLY A 228 -16.22 6.86 10.10
N ASP A 229 -15.68 7.34 11.19
CA ASP A 229 -14.33 6.96 11.62
C ASP A 229 -14.34 5.63 12.40
N ARG A 230 -13.17 5.08 12.73
CA ARG A 230 -13.08 3.77 13.41
C ARG A 230 -13.80 3.72 14.76
N ALA A 231 -13.89 4.84 15.46
CA ALA A 231 -14.49 4.90 16.79
C ALA A 231 -16.01 5.08 16.73
N SER A 232 -16.51 5.70 15.66
CA SER A 232 -17.92 6.04 15.47
C SER A 232 -18.52 5.45 14.18
N ALA A 233 -17.90 4.40 13.64
CA ALA A 233 -18.39 3.77 12.42
C ALA A 233 -19.75 3.09 12.64
N GLU A 234 -20.71 3.50 11.85
CA GLU A 234 -22.07 2.90 11.86
C GLU A 234 -22.28 2.08 10.57
N PRO A 235 -22.80 0.85 10.68
CA PRO A 235 -23.25 0.11 9.52
C PRO A 235 -24.39 0.85 8.82
N VAL A 236 -24.21 1.14 7.51
CA VAL A 236 -25.28 1.68 6.66
C VAL A 236 -26.08 0.53 6.02
N VAL A 237 -25.37 -0.52 5.63
CA VAL A 237 -25.92 -1.72 5.01
C VAL A 237 -25.20 -2.95 5.55
N VAL A 238 -25.97 -3.93 6.00
CA VAL A 238 -25.49 -5.28 6.31
C VAL A 238 -26.33 -6.26 5.49
N ARG A 239 -25.77 -6.76 4.41
CA ARG A 239 -26.42 -7.76 3.57
C ARG A 239 -26.10 -9.18 4.05
N ARG A 240 -24.91 -9.37 4.62
CA ARG A 240 -24.42 -10.58 5.26
C ARG A 240 -23.49 -10.21 6.41
N PRO A 241 -23.44 -10.92 7.52
CA PRO A 241 -22.40 -10.73 8.53
C PRO A 241 -21.02 -10.94 7.91
N PRO A 242 -20.05 -10.00 8.07
CA PRO A 242 -18.68 -10.19 7.58
C PRO A 242 -17.96 -11.18 8.49
N LEU A 243 -17.88 -12.44 8.08
CA LEU A 243 -17.31 -13.52 8.88
C LEU A 243 -15.88 -13.82 8.47
N LEU A 244 -15.02 -14.03 9.46
CA LEU A 244 -13.68 -14.60 9.33
C LEU A 244 -13.68 -15.99 10.00
N VAL A 245 -13.15 -16.98 9.29
CA VAL A 245 -13.08 -18.36 9.76
C VAL A 245 -11.62 -18.73 10.04
N PHE A 246 -11.32 -19.10 11.28
CA PHE A 246 -10.01 -19.58 11.70
C PHE A 246 -10.19 -20.96 12.38
N GLY A 247 -10.01 -22.01 11.62
CA GLY A 247 -10.36 -23.37 12.08
C GLY A 247 -11.85 -23.45 12.41
N GLU A 248 -12.19 -23.73 13.66
CA GLU A 248 -13.59 -23.79 14.13
C GLU A 248 -14.15 -22.41 14.56
N ALA A 249 -13.29 -21.43 14.79
CA ALA A 249 -13.69 -20.10 15.23
C ALA A 249 -14.28 -19.29 14.09
N ARG A 250 -15.45 -18.67 14.34
CA ARG A 250 -16.11 -17.72 13.45
C ARG A 250 -16.17 -16.35 14.14
N ILE A 251 -15.58 -15.36 13.52
CA ILE A 251 -15.44 -14.02 14.10
C ILE A 251 -16.08 -13.00 13.17
N GLU A 252 -16.91 -12.15 13.71
CA GLU A 252 -17.38 -10.95 13.03
C GLU A 252 -16.52 -9.76 13.47
N PRO A 253 -15.62 -9.23 12.61
CA PRO A 253 -14.78 -8.10 12.96
C PRO A 253 -15.62 -6.80 13.03
N PRO A 254 -15.27 -5.85 13.92
CA PRO A 254 -15.84 -4.52 13.88
C PRO A 254 -15.49 -3.80 12.58
N PRO A 255 -16.27 -2.78 12.13
CA PRO A 255 -16.00 -2.04 10.91
C PRO A 255 -14.58 -1.48 10.86
N GLY A 256 -13.86 -1.71 9.76
CA GLY A 256 -12.47 -1.26 9.58
C GLY A 256 -11.45 -1.89 10.51
N ALA A 257 -11.75 -3.05 11.10
CA ALA A 257 -10.79 -3.81 11.91
C ALA A 257 -9.52 -4.14 11.11
N PHE A 258 -8.42 -4.29 11.84
CA PHE A 258 -7.20 -4.77 11.24
C PHE A 258 -7.32 -6.26 10.90
N LEU A 259 -7.04 -6.59 9.65
CA LEU A 259 -6.91 -7.95 9.16
C LEU A 259 -5.53 -8.09 8.53
N GLN A 260 -4.86 -9.22 8.76
CA GLN A 260 -3.61 -9.51 8.04
C GLN A 260 -3.88 -9.53 6.54
N ALA A 261 -2.95 -8.96 5.79
CA ALA A 261 -3.15 -8.72 4.37
C ALA A 261 -3.10 -10.00 3.52
N THR A 262 -2.44 -11.02 4.03
CA THR A 262 -2.28 -12.34 3.40
C THR A 262 -2.39 -13.43 4.44
#